data_9707f46fca3ae53ce708231a9e50028a
#
_entry.id   9707f46fca3ae53ce708231a9e50028a
#
_cell.length_a   1.000
_cell.length_b   1.000
_cell.length_c   1.000
_cell.angle_alpha   90.00
_cell.angle_beta   90.00
_cell.angle_gamma   90.00
#
_symmetry.space_group_name_H-M   'P 1'
#
loop_
_entity.id
_entity.type
_entity.pdbx_description
1 polymer ?
#
loop_
_entity_poly.entity_id
_entity_poly.type
_entity_poly.pdbx_seq_one_letter_code
_entity_poly.pdbx_strand_id
1 'polypeptide(L)'
;MFRATILTLLAAFFSSCQGKRAPETPPEPPRTERETILEMFARSYVPGRSGQIFVVAEKGNFFLARPDDVYRFMHGSPWEYDVEIPILFHGEPFVRKGVYSGSARQQDVAPTLAAILGLPAPTTMNGRVLREALTPGGERPRVVFLAVLDGMGADTYVRLSPQLPTLRRIRLEGAWFENARIDYLPTVTSAGHSTVATGVDPRFHGIHANATFDRRTGKEDEPFPGMSPKNYMTFALADHWSLATSGRAVVLAQGTTSRAAVALAGLGACAINGHPTVMAMYDERKAGWVTNKECFRLPAYLEDDQAAKVWEAAGGTWLDHKIDSGRTLLRTGLFPRFQADALLEMIEKESVGKDDIPDLVLVNFKTPDYVAHQYGPASKEMEEAMRALDSELGRILSALEASAGAGRTVLALTADHGMPAEPRVPEEERRYVEDIQAALLERFDPEGKLVLDFNDAANCQMYVSLERLDELHLRLGDLAAFLEEMPFIRYAFTEDQVRSTRVR
;
A
#
# COMPACT_ATOMS: atom_id res chain seq x y z
N MET A 1 -33.18 62.32 -39.05
CA MET A 1 -32.09 61.75 -39.84
C MET A 1 -30.80 61.74 -39.03
N PHE A 2 -30.67 60.90 -38.06
CA PHE A 2 -29.41 60.63 -37.31
C PHE A 2 -29.58 59.34 -36.50
N ARG A 3 -29.62 58.21 -37.15
CA ARG A 3 -29.56 56.89 -36.51
C ARG A 3 -29.26 55.78 -37.52
N ALA A 4 -28.16 55.81 -38.23
CA ALA A 4 -27.79 54.74 -39.15
C ALA A 4 -26.27 54.64 -39.45
N THR A 5 -25.37 55.12 -38.58
CA THR A 5 -23.93 55.09 -38.95
C THR A 5 -22.98 54.61 -37.86
N ILE A 6 -23.48 53.92 -36.81
CA ILE A 6 -22.61 53.39 -35.72
C ILE A 6 -22.55 51.83 -35.70
N LEU A 7 -23.29 51.14 -36.56
CA LEU A 7 -23.30 49.66 -36.53
C LEU A 7 -22.32 48.94 -37.51
N THR A 8 -21.53 49.69 -38.27
CA THR A 8 -20.65 49.09 -39.30
C THR A 8 -19.17 49.14 -38.97
N LEU A 9 -18.76 49.66 -37.82
CA LEU A 9 -17.33 49.75 -37.38
C LEU A 9 -16.94 48.77 -36.28
N LEU A 10 -17.87 47.98 -35.76
CA LEU A 10 -17.57 46.95 -34.72
C LEU A 10 -17.39 45.53 -35.27
N ALA A 11 -17.64 45.31 -36.58
CA ALA A 11 -17.47 44.00 -37.20
C ALA A 11 -16.08 43.71 -37.79
N ALA A 12 -15.18 44.71 -37.81
CA ALA A 12 -13.83 44.57 -38.40
C ALA A 12 -12.70 44.29 -37.42
N PHE A 13 -12.96 44.25 -36.10
CA PHE A 13 -11.94 44.01 -35.07
C PHE A 13 -11.95 42.58 -34.46
N PHE A 14 -12.83 41.67 -34.90
CA PHE A 14 -12.89 40.29 -34.39
C PHE A 14 -12.30 39.24 -35.31
N SER A 15 -11.58 39.60 -36.36
CA SER A 15 -11.09 38.66 -37.38
C SER A 15 -9.56 38.54 -37.46
N SER A 16 -8.80 38.75 -36.36
CA SER A 16 -7.35 38.52 -36.44
C SER A 16 -6.69 38.01 -35.14
N CYS A 17 -7.45 37.36 -34.24
CA CYS A 17 -6.88 36.55 -33.18
C CYS A 17 -7.12 35.07 -33.47
N GLN A 18 -6.65 34.58 -34.61
CA GLN A 18 -6.25 33.17 -34.72
C GLN A 18 -5.00 33.01 -33.86
N GLY A 19 -5.21 32.63 -32.59
CA GLY A 19 -4.12 32.26 -31.70
C GLY A 19 -3.22 31.26 -32.40
N LYS A 20 -1.97 31.63 -32.68
CA LYS A 20 -0.93 30.67 -33.03
C LYS A 20 -0.96 29.62 -31.92
N ARG A 21 -1.36 28.39 -32.26
CA ARG A 21 -1.12 27.23 -31.38
C ARG A 21 0.35 27.30 -31.00
N ALA A 22 0.62 27.28 -29.71
CA ALA A 22 1.98 27.11 -29.25
C ALA A 22 2.54 25.86 -29.97
N PRO A 23 3.79 25.87 -30.40
CA PRO A 23 4.38 24.71 -31.04
C PRO A 23 4.20 23.52 -30.09
N GLU A 24 3.54 22.46 -30.59
CA GLU A 24 3.44 21.21 -29.84
C GLU A 24 4.85 20.76 -29.56
N THR A 25 5.21 20.69 -28.27
CA THR A 25 6.47 20.13 -27.83
C THR A 25 6.51 18.69 -28.35
N PRO A 26 7.54 18.28 -29.08
CA PRO A 26 7.62 16.90 -29.56
C PRO A 26 7.48 15.95 -28.38
N PRO A 27 6.82 14.82 -28.53
CA PRO A 27 6.69 13.84 -27.47
C PRO A 27 8.08 13.46 -26.97
N GLU A 28 8.27 13.48 -25.67
CA GLU A 28 9.54 13.08 -25.08
C GLU A 28 9.84 11.61 -25.45
N PRO A 29 11.11 11.25 -25.68
CA PRO A 29 11.49 9.88 -25.97
C PRO A 29 11.06 8.95 -24.82
N PRO A 30 10.72 7.68 -25.12
CA PRO A 30 10.42 6.71 -24.08
C PRO A 30 11.62 6.54 -23.16
N ARG A 31 11.35 6.41 -21.85
CA ARG A 31 12.39 6.20 -20.85
C ARG A 31 12.97 4.79 -20.96
N THR A 32 14.24 4.68 -20.62
CA THR A 32 14.89 3.41 -20.36
C THR A 32 14.35 2.77 -19.06
N GLU A 33 14.53 1.47 -18.91
CA GLU A 33 14.23 0.74 -17.66
C GLU A 33 14.90 1.40 -16.46
N ARG A 34 16.21 1.72 -16.58
CA ARG A 34 17.00 2.39 -15.53
C ARG A 34 16.39 3.73 -15.11
N GLU A 35 16.01 4.57 -16.07
CA GLU A 35 15.40 5.88 -15.79
C GLU A 35 14.02 5.74 -15.13
N THR A 36 13.25 4.74 -15.53
CA THR A 36 11.95 4.45 -14.92
C THR A 36 12.10 4.03 -13.47
N ILE A 37 13.02 3.12 -13.18
CA ILE A 37 13.28 2.65 -11.81
C ILE A 37 13.85 3.77 -10.93
N LEU A 38 14.74 4.60 -11.48
CA LEU A 38 15.27 5.76 -10.77
C LEU A 38 14.15 6.76 -10.39
N GLU A 39 13.18 6.99 -11.29
CA GLU A 39 12.01 7.83 -10.96
C GLU A 39 11.13 7.18 -9.88
N MET A 40 10.96 5.86 -9.89
CA MET A 40 10.21 5.15 -8.85
C MET A 40 10.83 5.40 -7.46
N PHE A 41 12.16 5.36 -7.33
CA PHE A 41 12.83 5.74 -6.08
C PHE A 41 12.64 7.22 -5.76
N ALA A 42 12.69 8.12 -6.75
CA ALA A 42 12.48 9.54 -6.52
C ALA A 42 11.06 9.87 -6.00
N ARG A 43 10.05 9.03 -6.31
CA ARG A 43 8.69 9.16 -5.75
C ARG A 43 8.61 8.77 -4.27
N SER A 44 9.58 8.01 -3.78
CA SER A 44 9.63 7.56 -2.38
C SER A 44 10.70 8.28 -1.56
N TYR A 45 11.58 9.03 -2.18
CA TYR A 45 12.70 9.65 -1.48
C TYR A 45 12.22 10.70 -0.46
N VAL A 46 12.55 10.49 0.80
CA VAL A 46 12.28 11.41 1.91
C VAL A 46 13.60 11.93 2.47
N PRO A 47 13.92 13.23 2.30
CA PRO A 47 15.17 13.81 2.77
C PRO A 47 15.41 13.55 4.27
N GLY A 48 16.59 13.06 4.61
CA GLY A 48 16.99 12.77 5.97
C GLY A 48 16.44 11.48 6.58
N ARG A 49 15.53 10.78 5.85
CA ARG A 49 15.00 9.47 6.27
C ARG A 49 15.44 8.34 5.36
N SER A 50 15.54 8.60 4.05
CA SER A 50 15.98 7.60 3.07
C SER A 50 17.48 7.31 3.16
N GLY A 51 17.88 6.13 2.67
CA GLY A 51 19.26 5.71 2.56
C GLY A 51 20.05 6.48 1.51
N GLN A 52 21.37 6.23 1.40
CA GLN A 52 22.26 6.89 0.44
C GLN A 52 22.50 6.07 -0.82
N ILE A 53 22.28 4.76 -0.76
CA ILE A 53 22.37 3.86 -1.92
C ILE A 53 21.05 3.10 -2.03
N PHE A 54 20.54 3.00 -3.25
CA PHE A 54 19.32 2.29 -3.59
C PHE A 54 19.66 1.13 -4.50
N VAL A 55 19.37 -0.10 -4.08
CA VAL A 55 19.83 -1.32 -4.74
C VAL A 55 18.65 -2.08 -5.31
N VAL A 56 18.78 -2.55 -6.55
CA VAL A 56 17.78 -3.34 -7.26
C VAL A 56 18.36 -4.70 -7.61
N ALA A 57 17.74 -5.77 -7.17
CA ALA A 57 18.10 -7.12 -7.55
C ALA A 57 17.75 -7.40 -9.02
N GLU A 58 18.49 -8.29 -9.68
CA GLU A 58 18.11 -8.81 -11.00
C GLU A 58 16.71 -9.42 -10.97
N LYS A 59 16.01 -9.34 -12.09
CA LYS A 59 14.64 -9.84 -12.21
C LYS A 59 14.53 -11.33 -11.86
N GLY A 60 13.65 -11.64 -10.93
CA GLY A 60 13.46 -12.98 -10.38
C GLY A 60 14.37 -13.30 -9.20
N ASN A 61 15.21 -12.36 -8.80
CA ASN A 61 16.02 -12.41 -7.58
C ASN A 61 15.46 -11.45 -6.52
N PHE A 62 15.80 -11.73 -5.29
CA PHE A 62 15.54 -10.87 -4.14
C PHE A 62 16.64 -11.11 -3.09
N PHE A 63 16.85 -10.13 -2.25
CA PHE A 63 17.75 -10.30 -1.11
C PHE A 63 16.98 -10.88 0.07
N LEU A 64 17.62 -11.72 0.86
CA LEU A 64 17.12 -12.24 2.12
C LEU A 64 17.86 -11.55 3.26
N ALA A 65 17.14 -11.31 4.36
CA ALA A 65 17.77 -10.69 5.52
C ALA A 65 18.78 -11.64 6.19
N ARG A 66 18.42 -12.93 6.34
CA ARG A 66 19.25 -13.94 7.03
C ARG A 66 19.05 -15.33 6.42
N PRO A 67 20.07 -16.22 6.53
CA PRO A 67 19.98 -17.59 6.06
C PRO A 67 18.91 -18.46 6.76
N ASP A 68 18.61 -18.16 8.01
CA ASP A 68 17.60 -18.85 8.83
C ASP A 68 16.21 -18.21 8.77
N ASP A 69 16.00 -17.25 7.88
CA ASP A 69 14.70 -16.60 7.71
C ASP A 69 13.67 -17.61 7.22
N VAL A 70 12.49 -17.56 7.83
CA VAL A 70 11.33 -18.37 7.40
C VAL A 70 10.72 -17.87 6.09
N TYR A 71 11.05 -16.69 5.67
CA TYR A 71 10.58 -16.10 4.42
C TYR A 71 11.37 -16.68 3.25
N ARG A 72 10.66 -17.40 2.37
CA ARG A 72 11.22 -18.02 1.17
C ARG A 72 10.96 -17.20 -0.08
N PHE A 73 10.00 -16.30 -0.02
CA PHE A 73 9.61 -15.38 -1.07
C PHE A 73 9.63 -13.98 -0.51
N MET A 74 10.07 -13.02 -1.30
CA MET A 74 10.20 -11.63 -0.90
C MET A 74 9.73 -10.71 -2.04
N HIS A 75 9.27 -9.54 -1.67
CA HIS A 75 8.82 -8.45 -2.54
C HIS A 75 9.67 -7.19 -2.31
N GLY A 76 9.33 -6.08 -2.93
CA GLY A 76 10.06 -4.81 -2.76
C GLY A 76 10.66 -4.29 -4.06
N SER A 77 10.59 -5.08 -5.12
CA SER A 77 11.26 -4.85 -6.41
C SER A 77 10.43 -3.99 -7.38
N PRO A 78 11.06 -3.48 -8.47
CA PRO A 78 10.36 -2.77 -9.55
C PRO A 78 9.68 -3.69 -10.57
N TRP A 79 9.81 -5.00 -10.40
CA TRP A 79 9.36 -5.96 -11.39
C TRP A 79 7.85 -6.13 -11.39
N GLU A 80 7.28 -6.52 -12.53
CA GLU A 80 5.83 -6.61 -12.74
C GLU A 80 5.10 -7.42 -11.68
N TYR A 81 5.69 -8.50 -11.18
CA TYR A 81 5.08 -9.33 -10.16
C TYR A 81 4.91 -8.65 -8.79
N ASP A 82 5.68 -7.59 -8.51
CA ASP A 82 5.57 -6.79 -7.28
C ASP A 82 4.76 -5.51 -7.50
N VAL A 83 4.84 -4.91 -8.72
CA VAL A 83 4.23 -3.60 -8.97
C VAL A 83 2.84 -3.67 -9.60
N GLU A 84 2.47 -4.74 -10.30
CA GLU A 84 1.13 -4.88 -10.87
C GLU A 84 0.16 -5.38 -9.81
N ILE A 85 -0.87 -4.60 -9.54
CA ILE A 85 -1.84 -4.84 -8.48
C ILE A 85 -3.28 -4.79 -9.02
N PRO A 86 -4.24 -5.49 -8.38
CA PRO A 86 -5.63 -5.30 -8.69
C PRO A 86 -6.13 -3.94 -8.15
N ILE A 87 -6.92 -3.20 -8.95
CA ILE A 87 -7.76 -2.10 -8.47
C ILE A 87 -9.17 -2.33 -9.00
N LEU A 88 -10.10 -2.53 -8.07
CA LEU A 88 -11.51 -2.77 -8.37
C LEU A 88 -12.39 -1.90 -7.50
N PHE A 89 -13.51 -1.46 -8.07
CA PHE A 89 -14.60 -0.84 -7.32
C PHE A 89 -15.89 -1.62 -7.59
N HIS A 90 -16.71 -1.82 -6.58
CA HIS A 90 -17.98 -2.53 -6.69
C HIS A 90 -19.05 -1.83 -5.85
N GLY A 91 -20.27 -1.72 -6.36
CA GLY A 91 -21.39 -1.12 -5.64
C GLY A 91 -22.29 -0.28 -6.55
N GLU A 92 -23.30 -0.88 -7.13
CA GLU A 92 -24.37 -0.13 -7.80
C GLU A 92 -25.23 0.61 -6.76
N PRO A 93 -25.71 1.83 -7.06
CA PRO A 93 -25.60 2.53 -8.35
C PRO A 93 -24.37 3.44 -8.51
N PHE A 94 -23.42 3.43 -7.58
CA PHE A 94 -22.32 4.40 -7.52
C PHE A 94 -21.19 4.11 -8.49
N VAL A 95 -20.99 2.83 -8.81
CA VAL A 95 -19.91 2.32 -9.65
C VAL A 95 -20.46 1.76 -10.95
N ARG A 96 -19.85 2.16 -12.06
CA ARG A 96 -20.16 1.60 -13.38
C ARG A 96 -19.35 0.34 -13.63
N LYS A 97 -20.06 -0.77 -13.76
CA LYS A 97 -19.47 -2.04 -14.17
C LYS A 97 -18.69 -1.91 -15.47
N GLY A 98 -17.52 -2.51 -15.55
CA GLY A 98 -16.69 -2.57 -16.76
C GLY A 98 -15.26 -2.98 -16.50
N VAL A 99 -14.57 -3.29 -17.61
CA VAL A 99 -13.12 -3.46 -17.61
C VAL A 99 -12.50 -2.21 -18.23
N TYR A 100 -11.58 -1.60 -17.51
CA TYR A 100 -10.96 -0.34 -17.89
C TYR A 100 -9.48 -0.57 -18.17
N SER A 101 -9.08 -0.39 -19.44
CA SER A 101 -7.71 -0.58 -19.91
C SER A 101 -6.81 0.66 -19.77
N GLY A 102 -7.37 1.78 -19.31
CA GLY A 102 -6.58 2.96 -18.97
C GLY A 102 -5.68 2.67 -17.74
N SER A 103 -4.50 3.31 -17.69
CA SER A 103 -3.60 3.18 -16.54
C SER A 103 -4.26 3.68 -15.27
N ALA A 104 -4.14 2.93 -14.20
CA ALA A 104 -4.50 3.32 -12.84
C ALA A 104 -3.28 3.12 -11.94
N ARG A 105 -3.20 3.93 -10.89
CA ARG A 105 -2.12 3.88 -9.92
C ARG A 105 -2.68 3.69 -8.53
N GLN A 106 -1.88 3.15 -7.64
CA GLN A 106 -2.30 2.88 -6.26
C GLN A 106 -2.82 4.14 -5.55
N GLN A 107 -2.17 5.29 -5.75
CA GLN A 107 -2.59 6.58 -5.20
C GLN A 107 -3.91 7.11 -5.76
N ASP A 108 -4.48 6.50 -6.81
CA ASP A 108 -5.78 6.89 -7.38
C ASP A 108 -6.97 6.38 -6.54
N VAL A 109 -6.74 5.45 -5.60
CA VAL A 109 -7.79 4.83 -4.77
C VAL A 109 -8.44 5.87 -3.83
N ALA A 110 -7.65 6.54 -2.99
CA ALA A 110 -8.20 7.50 -2.03
C ALA A 110 -8.95 8.68 -2.68
N PRO A 111 -8.45 9.37 -3.72
CA PRO A 111 -9.20 10.44 -4.37
C PRO A 111 -10.46 9.93 -5.07
N THR A 112 -10.50 8.68 -5.55
CA THR A 112 -11.70 8.07 -6.11
C THR A 112 -12.75 7.82 -5.02
N LEU A 113 -12.34 7.29 -3.87
CA LEU A 113 -13.23 7.13 -2.72
C LEU A 113 -13.70 8.49 -2.16
N ALA A 114 -12.83 9.49 -2.11
CA ALA A 114 -13.21 10.86 -1.75
C ALA A 114 -14.32 11.40 -2.67
N ALA A 115 -14.21 11.17 -3.98
CA ALA A 115 -15.25 11.57 -4.94
C ALA A 115 -16.58 10.82 -4.72
N ILE A 116 -16.55 9.53 -4.40
CA ILE A 116 -17.74 8.73 -4.04
C ILE A 116 -18.41 9.28 -2.77
N LEU A 117 -17.63 9.69 -1.79
CA LEU A 117 -18.11 10.34 -0.57
C LEU A 117 -18.64 11.77 -0.81
N GLY A 118 -18.45 12.30 -2.02
CA GLY A 118 -18.77 13.71 -2.33
C GLY A 118 -17.87 14.71 -1.62
N LEU A 119 -16.69 14.27 -1.19
CA LEU A 119 -15.64 15.13 -0.67
C LEU A 119 -14.89 15.73 -1.86
N PRO A 120 -14.69 17.06 -1.93
CA PRO A 120 -13.77 17.63 -2.91
C PRO A 120 -12.41 16.98 -2.75
N ALA A 121 -11.80 16.51 -3.86
CA ALA A 121 -10.50 15.89 -3.79
C ALA A 121 -9.53 16.86 -3.09
N PRO A 122 -8.93 16.47 -1.96
CA PRO A 122 -7.99 17.33 -1.27
C PRO A 122 -6.83 17.67 -2.21
N THR A 123 -6.42 18.95 -2.21
CA THR A 123 -5.31 19.42 -3.06
C THR A 123 -3.96 18.77 -2.71
N THR A 124 -3.89 18.10 -1.58
CA THR A 124 -2.75 17.31 -1.13
C THR A 124 -2.65 15.97 -1.85
N MET A 125 -3.75 15.41 -2.40
CA MET A 125 -3.74 14.15 -3.12
C MET A 125 -3.16 14.35 -4.54
N ASN A 126 -2.18 13.56 -4.92
CA ASN A 126 -1.60 13.58 -6.26
C ASN A 126 -2.06 12.42 -7.16
N GLY A 127 -2.86 11.50 -6.63
CA GLY A 127 -3.63 10.54 -7.40
C GLY A 127 -4.80 11.21 -8.13
N ARG A 128 -5.24 10.59 -9.24
CA ARG A 128 -6.41 11.07 -9.99
C ARG A 128 -7.69 10.36 -9.55
N VAL A 129 -8.81 11.01 -9.72
CA VAL A 129 -10.12 10.35 -9.59
C VAL A 129 -10.36 9.48 -10.83
N LEU A 130 -10.65 8.22 -10.66
CA LEU A 130 -11.00 7.26 -11.71
C LEU A 130 -12.46 7.45 -12.15
N ARG A 131 -12.76 8.64 -12.72
CA ARG A 131 -14.13 9.10 -13.04
C ARG A 131 -14.84 8.20 -14.03
N GLU A 132 -14.10 7.52 -14.89
CA GLU A 132 -14.61 6.56 -15.86
C GLU A 132 -15.39 5.40 -15.23
N ALA A 133 -15.06 5.06 -14.00
CA ALA A 133 -15.74 4.01 -13.22
C ALA A 133 -16.88 4.54 -12.33
N LEU A 134 -17.08 5.85 -12.26
CA LEU A 134 -18.07 6.43 -11.35
C LEU A 134 -19.37 6.78 -12.11
N THR A 135 -20.49 6.49 -11.48
CA THR A 135 -21.80 6.93 -11.99
C THR A 135 -22.06 8.37 -11.52
N PRO A 136 -22.34 9.32 -12.43
CA PRO A 136 -22.76 10.64 -12.03
C PRO A 136 -24.09 10.57 -11.27
N GLY A 137 -24.14 11.17 -10.08
CA GLY A 137 -25.36 11.22 -9.28
C GLY A 137 -25.15 12.00 -7.98
N GLY A 138 -26.25 12.36 -7.32
CA GLY A 138 -26.22 13.13 -6.07
C GLY A 138 -26.31 12.30 -4.80
N GLU A 139 -26.66 11.01 -4.90
CA GLU A 139 -26.72 10.13 -3.73
C GLU A 139 -25.33 9.66 -3.32
N ARG A 140 -25.18 9.35 -2.03
CA ARG A 140 -23.97 8.79 -1.44
C ARG A 140 -24.25 7.39 -0.90
N PRO A 141 -23.27 6.50 -0.90
CA PRO A 141 -23.39 5.24 -0.17
C PRO A 141 -23.54 5.54 1.33
N ARG A 142 -24.02 4.59 2.11
CA ARG A 142 -23.95 4.65 3.57
C ARG A 142 -22.67 4.04 4.12
N VAL A 143 -22.03 3.18 3.35
CA VAL A 143 -20.76 2.55 3.73
C VAL A 143 -19.80 2.56 2.55
N VAL A 144 -18.56 2.96 2.83
CA VAL A 144 -17.41 2.74 1.94
C VAL A 144 -16.49 1.73 2.62
N PHE A 145 -16.33 0.58 1.99
CA PHE A 145 -15.46 -0.48 2.43
C PHE A 145 -14.20 -0.53 1.58
N LEU A 146 -13.04 -0.31 2.17
CA LEU A 146 -11.73 -0.49 1.54
C LEU A 146 -11.11 -1.79 2.04
N ALA A 147 -10.93 -2.75 1.14
CA ALA A 147 -10.26 -4.01 1.38
C ALA A 147 -8.90 -4.02 0.68
N VAL A 148 -7.82 -4.09 1.45
CA VAL A 148 -6.46 -4.25 0.93
C VAL A 148 -6.03 -5.69 1.13
N LEU A 149 -5.88 -6.43 0.03
CA LEU A 149 -5.37 -7.80 0.02
C LEU A 149 -3.84 -7.75 -0.03
N ASP A 150 -3.20 -7.81 1.12
CA ASP A 150 -1.75 -7.64 1.28
C ASP A 150 -0.98 -8.68 0.46
N GLY A 151 0.00 -8.24 -0.33
CA GLY A 151 0.82 -9.11 -1.17
C GLY A 151 0.12 -9.74 -2.37
N MET A 152 -1.11 -9.30 -2.70
CA MET A 152 -1.91 -9.85 -3.80
C MET A 152 -1.58 -9.17 -5.13
N GLY A 153 -0.55 -9.65 -5.84
CA GLY A 153 -0.27 -9.20 -7.21
C GLY A 153 -1.43 -9.46 -8.18
N ALA A 154 -1.47 -8.69 -9.27
CA ALA A 154 -2.53 -8.81 -10.28
C ALA A 154 -2.57 -10.19 -10.93
N ASP A 155 -1.43 -10.82 -11.17
CA ASP A 155 -1.31 -12.18 -11.72
C ASP A 155 -1.95 -13.23 -10.79
N THR A 156 -1.65 -13.16 -9.50
CA THR A 156 -2.21 -14.05 -8.48
C THR A 156 -3.72 -13.83 -8.34
N TYR A 157 -4.18 -12.57 -8.34
CA TYR A 157 -5.60 -12.24 -8.33
C TYR A 157 -6.32 -12.81 -9.57
N VAL A 158 -5.78 -12.61 -10.77
CA VAL A 158 -6.36 -13.11 -12.03
C VAL A 158 -6.42 -14.63 -12.05
N ARG A 159 -5.39 -15.30 -11.55
CA ARG A 159 -5.31 -16.77 -11.49
C ARG A 159 -6.32 -17.37 -10.52
N LEU A 160 -6.51 -16.78 -9.34
CA LEU A 160 -7.34 -17.35 -8.27
C LEU A 160 -8.81 -16.90 -8.35
N SER A 161 -9.09 -15.66 -8.72
CA SER A 161 -10.44 -15.08 -8.66
C SER A 161 -11.52 -15.86 -9.43
N PRO A 162 -11.25 -16.55 -10.57
CA PRO A 162 -12.28 -17.34 -11.23
C PRO A 162 -12.86 -18.48 -10.38
N GLN A 163 -12.09 -19.00 -9.42
CA GLN A 163 -12.47 -20.12 -8.54
C GLN A 163 -13.03 -19.66 -7.19
N LEU A 164 -13.01 -18.34 -6.91
CA LEU A 164 -13.38 -17.73 -5.65
C LEU A 164 -14.68 -16.92 -5.85
N PRO A 165 -15.83 -17.40 -5.37
CA PRO A 165 -17.15 -16.85 -5.72
C PRO A 165 -17.31 -15.35 -5.45
N THR A 166 -16.81 -14.85 -4.30
CA THR A 166 -16.92 -13.45 -3.93
C THR A 166 -16.02 -12.57 -4.81
N LEU A 167 -14.74 -12.91 -4.94
CA LEU A 167 -13.80 -12.17 -5.78
C LEU A 167 -14.19 -12.23 -7.26
N ARG A 168 -14.71 -13.37 -7.72
CA ARG A 168 -15.26 -13.51 -9.08
C ARG A 168 -16.44 -12.56 -9.29
N ARG A 169 -17.39 -12.49 -8.35
CA ARG A 169 -18.53 -11.57 -8.40
C ARG A 169 -18.05 -10.11 -8.47
N ILE A 170 -17.16 -9.70 -7.57
CA ILE A 170 -16.60 -8.35 -7.55
C ILE A 170 -15.96 -8.01 -8.90
N ARG A 171 -15.19 -8.93 -9.48
CA ARG A 171 -14.54 -8.73 -10.77
C ARG A 171 -15.53 -8.62 -11.93
N LEU A 172 -16.59 -9.44 -11.93
CA LEU A 172 -17.55 -9.49 -13.04
C LEU A 172 -18.62 -8.39 -12.97
N GLU A 173 -18.96 -7.91 -11.78
CA GLU A 173 -20.04 -6.95 -11.55
C GLU A 173 -19.54 -5.54 -11.21
N GLY A 174 -18.24 -5.39 -10.90
CA GLY A 174 -17.60 -4.12 -10.58
C GLY A 174 -16.88 -3.46 -11.75
N ALA A 175 -16.19 -2.39 -11.44
CA ALA A 175 -15.22 -1.71 -12.29
C ALA A 175 -13.83 -2.27 -12.02
N TRP A 176 -13.22 -2.92 -13.00
CA TRP A 176 -11.89 -3.47 -12.89
C TRP A 176 -10.90 -2.72 -13.77
N PHE A 177 -9.84 -2.19 -13.16
CA PHE A 177 -8.71 -1.55 -13.84
C PHE A 177 -7.61 -2.58 -14.06
N GLU A 178 -7.52 -3.12 -15.27
CA GLU A 178 -6.62 -4.22 -15.61
C GLU A 178 -5.14 -3.81 -15.71
N ASN A 179 -4.85 -2.52 -15.91
CA ASN A 179 -3.51 -1.94 -16.00
C ASN A 179 -3.19 -1.07 -14.77
N ALA A 180 -3.50 -1.59 -13.60
CA ALA A 180 -3.22 -0.90 -12.35
C ALA A 180 -1.85 -1.28 -11.79
N ARG A 181 -1.10 -0.27 -11.31
CA ARG A 181 0.27 -0.50 -10.83
C ARG A 181 0.72 0.48 -9.75
N ILE A 182 1.79 0.09 -9.08
CA ILE A 182 2.60 0.93 -8.22
C ILE A 182 3.70 1.56 -9.08
N ASP A 183 3.94 2.86 -8.90
CA ASP A 183 4.92 3.62 -9.65
C ASP A 183 6.01 4.24 -8.77
N TYR A 184 6.23 3.68 -7.58
CA TYR A 184 7.28 4.03 -6.64
C TYR A 184 7.98 2.77 -6.06
N LEU A 185 9.11 2.95 -5.38
CA LEU A 185 9.91 1.90 -4.71
C LEU A 185 10.35 2.33 -3.31
N PRO A 186 10.50 1.35 -2.41
CA PRO A 186 10.20 -0.08 -2.54
C PRO A 186 8.72 -0.39 -2.47
N THR A 187 8.32 -1.53 -3.04
CA THR A 187 6.95 -2.05 -2.98
C THR A 187 6.75 -2.85 -1.69
N VAL A 188 6.50 -2.13 -0.60
CA VAL A 188 6.41 -2.69 0.76
C VAL A 188 5.15 -2.26 1.49
N THR A 189 4.75 -3.06 2.48
CA THR A 189 3.47 -2.94 3.20
C THR A 189 3.21 -1.51 3.70
N SER A 190 4.17 -0.88 4.37
CA SER A 190 3.96 0.45 4.96
C SER A 190 3.76 1.54 3.92
N ALA A 191 4.58 1.56 2.86
CA ALA A 191 4.45 2.52 1.77
C ALA A 191 3.15 2.30 1.00
N GLY A 192 2.80 1.03 0.71
CA GLY A 192 1.59 0.64 -0.01
C GLY A 192 0.32 1.06 0.71
N HIS A 193 0.15 0.65 1.95
CA HIS A 193 -1.04 1.03 2.74
C HIS A 193 -1.15 2.53 2.95
N SER A 194 -0.02 3.21 3.20
CA SER A 194 -0.02 4.66 3.34
C SER A 194 -0.39 5.38 2.05
N THR A 195 0.08 4.89 0.88
CA THR A 195 -0.29 5.43 -0.43
C THR A 195 -1.77 5.22 -0.73
N VAL A 196 -2.30 4.01 -0.48
CA VAL A 196 -3.73 3.70 -0.63
C VAL A 196 -4.60 4.60 0.26
N ALA A 197 -4.18 4.81 1.50
CA ALA A 197 -4.93 5.59 2.47
C ALA A 197 -4.89 7.11 2.23
N THR A 198 -3.76 7.64 1.73
CA THR A 198 -3.53 9.08 1.59
C THR A 198 -3.75 9.60 0.17
N GLY A 199 -3.64 8.75 -0.85
CA GLY A 199 -3.70 9.15 -2.25
C GLY A 199 -2.52 9.99 -2.73
N VAL A 200 -1.34 9.83 -2.09
CA VAL A 200 -0.10 10.52 -2.46
C VAL A 200 1.09 9.58 -2.52
N ASP A 201 2.12 9.98 -3.25
CA ASP A 201 3.40 9.27 -3.29
C ASP A 201 4.09 9.25 -1.92
N PRO A 202 4.91 8.23 -1.62
CA PRO A 202 5.60 8.09 -0.31
C PRO A 202 6.42 9.31 0.11
N ARG A 203 7.03 10.03 -0.81
CA ARG A 203 7.75 11.29 -0.53
C ARG A 203 6.88 12.38 0.12
N PHE A 204 5.55 12.33 -0.06
CA PHE A 204 4.62 13.31 0.49
C PHE A 204 3.98 12.84 1.79
N HIS A 205 3.69 11.54 1.93
CA HIS A 205 3.16 11.04 3.21
C HIS A 205 4.26 10.64 4.20
N GLY A 206 5.54 10.56 3.77
CA GLY A 206 6.68 10.35 4.66
C GLY A 206 6.95 8.90 5.07
N ILE A 207 6.11 7.95 4.68
CA ILE A 207 6.24 6.51 4.99
C ILE A 207 6.76 5.79 3.74
N HIS A 208 8.06 5.63 3.63
CA HIS A 208 8.72 5.17 2.42
C HIS A 208 9.36 3.78 2.52
N ALA A 209 9.35 3.17 3.71
CA ALA A 209 10.01 1.90 3.99
C ALA A 209 9.35 1.17 5.16
N ASN A 210 9.55 -0.15 5.29
CA ASN A 210 9.08 -0.95 6.43
C ASN A 210 9.90 -0.72 7.70
N ALA A 211 11.15 -0.28 7.53
CA ALA A 211 12.03 0.18 8.61
C ALA A 211 12.85 1.38 8.10
N THR A 212 13.23 2.26 9.00
CA THR A 212 14.02 3.46 8.70
C THR A 212 15.13 3.60 9.73
N PHE A 213 16.36 3.77 9.27
CA PHE A 213 17.48 3.98 10.18
C PHE A 213 17.51 5.43 10.67
N ASP A 214 17.32 5.63 11.98
CA ASP A 214 17.50 6.95 12.61
C ASP A 214 18.98 7.21 12.91
N ARG A 215 19.59 8.08 12.12
CA ARG A 215 21.01 8.45 12.25
C ARG A 215 21.39 9.07 13.59
N ARG A 216 20.42 9.64 14.31
CA ARG A 216 20.66 10.27 15.62
C ARG A 216 20.77 9.23 16.72
N THR A 217 20.02 8.15 16.62
CA THR A 217 19.99 7.07 17.61
C THR A 217 20.85 5.88 17.22
N GLY A 218 21.22 5.76 15.94
CA GLY A 218 21.96 4.62 15.40
C GLY A 218 21.11 3.34 15.39
N LYS A 219 19.78 3.46 15.31
CA LYS A 219 18.86 2.32 15.37
C LYS A 219 17.83 2.36 14.27
N GLU A 220 17.38 1.20 13.86
CA GLU A 220 16.18 1.08 13.08
C GLU A 220 14.94 1.45 13.90
N ASP A 221 13.98 2.11 13.26
CA ASP A 221 12.67 2.41 13.81
C ASP A 221 11.58 1.99 12.82
N GLU A 222 10.46 1.51 13.36
CA GLU A 222 9.28 1.21 12.54
C GLU A 222 8.64 2.51 12.02
N PRO A 223 7.94 2.48 10.88
CA PRO A 223 7.25 3.65 10.36
C PRO A 223 6.17 4.19 11.33
N PHE A 224 5.58 3.32 12.14
CA PHE A 224 4.57 3.64 13.14
C PHE A 224 4.96 3.10 14.54
N PRO A 225 6.01 3.63 15.17
CA PRO A 225 6.52 3.09 16.42
C PRO A 225 5.48 3.23 17.55
N GLY A 226 5.22 2.12 18.24
CA GLY A 226 4.19 2.05 19.26
C GLY A 226 2.77 2.31 18.71
N MET A 227 2.53 2.01 17.44
CA MET A 227 1.29 2.33 16.71
C MET A 227 0.97 3.84 16.68
N SER A 228 1.99 4.68 16.72
CA SER A 228 1.83 6.14 16.64
C SER A 228 1.90 6.61 15.18
N PRO A 229 0.94 7.41 14.70
CA PRO A 229 0.95 7.97 13.35
C PRO A 229 1.87 9.19 13.19
N LYS A 230 2.71 9.50 14.18
CA LYS A 230 3.56 10.72 14.25
C LYS A 230 4.46 10.96 13.03
N ASN A 231 4.78 9.90 12.28
CA ASN A 231 5.65 10.00 11.11
C ASN A 231 4.91 10.35 9.81
N TYR A 232 3.58 10.37 9.82
CA TYR A 232 2.80 10.87 8.71
C TYR A 232 3.02 12.37 8.47
N MET A 233 3.17 12.75 7.21
CA MET A 233 3.36 14.12 6.77
C MET A 233 2.10 14.71 6.10
N THR A 234 1.04 13.91 5.97
CA THR A 234 -0.25 14.32 5.38
C THR A 234 -1.41 13.56 6.02
N PHE A 235 -2.63 14.02 5.78
CA PHE A 235 -3.85 13.34 6.20
C PHE A 235 -4.18 12.15 5.31
N ALA A 236 -4.71 11.09 5.90
CA ALA A 236 -5.35 9.98 5.19
C ALA A 236 -6.82 10.33 4.83
N LEU A 237 -7.44 9.52 3.98
CA LEU A 237 -8.87 9.64 3.66
C LEU A 237 -9.75 9.61 4.93
N ALA A 238 -9.40 8.76 5.89
CA ALA A 238 -10.07 8.67 7.19
C ALA A 238 -10.08 10.02 7.93
N ASP A 239 -8.94 10.72 7.94
CA ASP A 239 -8.82 12.02 8.60
C ASP A 239 -9.63 13.09 7.87
N HIS A 240 -9.51 13.15 6.54
CA HIS A 240 -10.29 14.09 5.72
C HIS A 240 -11.79 13.90 5.90
N TRP A 241 -12.25 12.64 5.96
CA TRP A 241 -13.66 12.33 6.14
C TRP A 241 -14.15 12.63 7.55
N SER A 242 -13.36 12.32 8.57
CA SER A 242 -13.67 12.68 9.96
C SER A 242 -13.81 14.18 10.15
N LEU A 243 -12.91 14.97 9.54
CA LEU A 243 -13.01 16.45 9.54
C LEU A 243 -14.26 16.92 8.81
N ALA A 244 -14.54 16.43 7.61
CA ALA A 244 -15.70 16.86 6.81
C ALA A 244 -17.03 16.54 7.47
N THR A 245 -17.10 15.48 8.25
CA THR A 245 -18.31 15.08 8.99
C THR A 245 -18.33 15.57 10.44
N SER A 246 -17.32 16.33 10.86
CA SER A 246 -17.15 16.77 12.26
C SER A 246 -17.16 15.60 13.24
N GLY A 247 -16.52 14.49 12.86
CA GLY A 247 -16.41 13.26 13.64
C GLY A 247 -17.71 12.46 13.81
N ARG A 248 -18.75 12.74 13.03
CA ARG A 248 -20.02 12.00 13.11
C ARG A 248 -19.99 10.67 12.36
N ALA A 249 -19.14 10.55 11.32
CA ALA A 249 -18.97 9.28 10.64
C ALA A 249 -18.27 8.27 11.54
N VAL A 250 -18.68 7.01 11.47
CA VAL A 250 -17.94 5.89 12.06
C VAL A 250 -16.76 5.57 11.13
N VAL A 251 -15.57 5.50 11.69
CA VAL A 251 -14.36 5.07 10.97
C VAL A 251 -13.79 3.84 11.68
N LEU A 252 -13.85 2.69 11.01
CA LEU A 252 -13.27 1.43 11.48
C LEU A 252 -12.01 1.14 10.69
N ALA A 253 -10.92 0.83 11.36
CA ALA A 253 -9.68 0.34 10.75
C ALA A 253 -9.26 -0.98 11.41
N GLN A 254 -8.94 -1.98 10.60
CA GLN A 254 -8.49 -3.29 11.09
C GLN A 254 -7.31 -3.79 10.26
N GLY A 255 -6.31 -4.35 10.93
CA GLY A 255 -5.14 -4.93 10.27
C GLY A 255 -4.29 -5.75 11.22
N THR A 256 -3.19 -6.32 10.70
CA THR A 256 -2.35 -7.24 11.47
C THR A 256 -0.98 -6.70 11.84
N THR A 257 -0.63 -5.53 11.36
CA THR A 257 0.63 -4.84 11.72
C THR A 257 0.38 -3.35 11.85
N SER A 258 1.23 -2.64 12.59
CA SER A 258 1.19 -1.18 12.66
C SER A 258 1.32 -0.54 11.28
N ARG A 259 2.13 -1.14 10.40
CA ARG A 259 2.38 -0.74 9.02
C ARG A 259 1.13 -0.69 8.15
N ALA A 260 0.13 -1.51 8.44
CA ALA A 260 -1.14 -1.55 7.73
C ALA A 260 -2.27 -0.88 8.52
N ALA A 261 -2.50 -1.27 9.77
CA ALA A 261 -3.63 -0.80 10.55
C ALA A 261 -3.57 0.72 10.82
N VAL A 262 -2.43 1.23 11.26
CA VAL A 262 -2.24 2.67 11.50
C VAL A 262 -2.23 3.45 10.18
N ALA A 263 -1.62 2.89 9.13
CA ALA A 263 -1.63 3.51 7.81
C ALA A 263 -3.05 3.78 7.32
N LEU A 264 -3.94 2.81 7.42
CA LEU A 264 -5.35 2.94 7.03
C LEU A 264 -6.15 3.85 7.98
N ALA A 265 -5.89 3.76 9.29
CA ALA A 265 -6.57 4.55 10.30
C ALA A 265 -6.26 6.06 10.23
N GLY A 266 -5.12 6.44 9.66
CA GLY A 266 -4.67 7.83 9.59
C GLY A 266 -4.15 8.33 10.93
N LEU A 267 -4.34 9.63 11.20
CA LEU A 267 -3.85 10.31 12.40
C LEU A 267 -4.78 10.14 13.61
N GLY A 268 -6.06 9.86 13.37
CA GLY A 268 -7.05 9.67 14.42
C GLY A 268 -7.15 10.84 15.39
N ALA A 269 -7.38 10.55 16.69
CA ALA A 269 -7.49 11.58 17.74
C ALA A 269 -6.19 12.36 17.98
N CYS A 270 -5.04 11.89 17.50
CA CYS A 270 -3.78 12.62 17.58
C CYS A 270 -3.78 13.91 16.73
N ALA A 271 -4.66 14.02 15.74
CA ALA A 271 -4.83 15.22 14.94
C ALA A 271 -6.22 15.87 15.10
N ILE A 272 -7.25 15.07 15.44
CA ILE A 272 -8.65 15.50 15.49
C ILE A 272 -9.21 15.19 16.88
N ASN A 273 -9.16 16.18 17.76
CA ASN A 273 -9.64 16.06 19.14
C ASN A 273 -11.09 15.57 19.21
N GLY A 274 -11.34 14.55 20.05
CA GLY A 274 -12.67 14.09 20.44
C GLY A 274 -13.33 13.07 19.51
N HIS A 275 -12.67 12.65 18.41
CA HIS A 275 -13.22 11.70 17.45
C HIS A 275 -12.19 10.62 17.07
N PRO A 276 -11.89 9.69 18.01
CA PRO A 276 -10.92 8.64 17.74
C PRO A 276 -11.52 7.63 16.74
N THR A 277 -10.75 7.35 15.68
CA THR A 277 -10.98 6.20 14.81
C THR A 277 -10.96 4.92 15.66
N VAL A 278 -11.93 4.02 15.44
CA VAL A 278 -11.90 2.68 16.03
C VAL A 278 -10.86 1.86 15.26
N MET A 279 -9.77 1.49 15.94
CA MET A 279 -8.68 0.75 15.28
C MET A 279 -8.34 -0.49 16.08
N ALA A 280 -8.42 -1.66 15.43
CA ALA A 280 -8.03 -2.96 15.96
C ALA A 280 -6.85 -3.51 15.17
N MET A 281 -5.67 -3.54 15.77
CA MET A 281 -4.48 -4.18 15.21
C MET A 281 -4.28 -5.55 15.88
N TYR A 282 -4.09 -6.59 15.09
CA TYR A 282 -3.75 -7.90 15.64
C TYR A 282 -2.27 -7.94 16.06
N ASP A 283 -2.03 -8.29 17.32
CA ASP A 283 -0.68 -8.53 17.85
C ASP A 283 -0.42 -10.04 17.91
N GLU A 284 0.50 -10.52 17.09
CA GLU A 284 0.83 -11.95 16.98
C GLU A 284 1.40 -12.55 18.26
N ARG A 285 2.01 -11.72 19.14
CA ARG A 285 2.60 -12.15 20.40
C ARG A 285 1.54 -12.29 21.49
N LYS A 286 0.55 -11.40 21.50
CA LYS A 286 -0.59 -11.43 22.43
C LYS A 286 -1.70 -12.35 21.93
N ALA A 287 -1.68 -12.69 20.65
CA ALA A 287 -2.73 -13.42 19.95
C ALA A 287 -4.14 -12.77 20.16
N GLY A 288 -4.19 -11.46 20.04
CA GLY A 288 -5.37 -10.65 20.28
C GLY A 288 -5.26 -9.23 19.71
N TRP A 289 -6.31 -8.44 19.90
CA TRP A 289 -6.41 -7.09 19.36
C TRP A 289 -5.78 -6.06 20.30
N VAL A 290 -5.08 -5.08 19.72
CA VAL A 290 -4.43 -3.97 20.43
C VAL A 290 -4.61 -2.67 19.66
N THR A 291 -4.39 -1.54 20.35
CA THR A 291 -4.35 -0.20 19.74
C THR A 291 -3.45 0.74 20.53
N ASN A 292 -3.11 1.86 19.93
CA ASN A 292 -2.57 3.01 20.66
C ASN A 292 -3.74 3.88 21.16
N LYS A 293 -4.04 3.78 22.45
CA LYS A 293 -5.21 4.46 23.08
C LYS A 293 -5.07 6.00 23.12
N GLU A 294 -3.91 6.57 22.81
CA GLU A 294 -3.75 8.02 22.66
C GLU A 294 -4.37 8.54 21.35
N CYS A 295 -4.27 7.77 20.27
CA CYS A 295 -4.71 8.18 18.95
C CYS A 295 -6.00 7.48 18.49
N PHE A 296 -6.27 6.29 19.00
CA PHE A 296 -7.33 5.40 18.51
C PHE A 296 -8.13 4.79 19.66
N ARG A 297 -9.31 4.27 19.35
CA ARG A 297 -10.14 3.53 20.30
C ARG A 297 -10.12 2.03 19.98
N LEU A 298 -9.81 1.19 20.97
CA LEU A 298 -10.11 -0.24 20.94
C LEU A 298 -11.36 -0.49 21.74
N PRO A 299 -12.43 -1.08 21.16
CA PRO A 299 -13.63 -1.42 21.89
C PRO A 299 -13.38 -2.50 22.95
N ALA A 300 -14.03 -2.38 24.12
CA ALA A 300 -13.85 -3.32 25.21
C ALA A 300 -14.25 -4.77 24.84
N TYR A 301 -15.23 -4.94 23.95
CA TYR A 301 -15.65 -6.26 23.48
C TYR A 301 -14.58 -7.01 22.68
N LEU A 302 -13.54 -6.33 22.16
CA LEU A 302 -12.41 -6.96 21.48
C LEU A 302 -11.23 -7.23 22.42
N GLU A 303 -11.19 -6.66 23.64
CA GLU A 303 -10.04 -6.81 24.55
C GLU A 303 -9.86 -8.28 25.05
N ASP A 304 -10.97 -9.04 25.14
CA ASP A 304 -10.96 -10.44 25.56
C ASP A 304 -11.00 -11.44 24.38
N ASP A 305 -10.95 -10.94 23.14
CA ASP A 305 -10.99 -11.78 21.96
C ASP A 305 -9.61 -12.43 21.73
N GLN A 306 -9.56 -13.75 21.89
CA GLN A 306 -8.31 -14.51 21.84
C GLN A 306 -8.27 -15.46 20.65
N ALA A 307 -7.33 -15.24 19.77
CA ALA A 307 -7.07 -16.09 18.61
C ALA A 307 -6.68 -17.54 18.98
N ALA A 308 -6.23 -17.78 20.22
CA ALA A 308 -5.90 -19.12 20.72
C ALA A 308 -7.06 -20.10 20.56
N LYS A 309 -8.28 -19.65 20.79
CA LYS A 309 -9.50 -20.48 20.64
C LYS A 309 -9.67 -21.02 19.22
N VAL A 310 -9.16 -20.30 18.20
CA VAL A 310 -9.29 -20.68 16.78
C VAL A 310 -8.41 -21.91 16.49
N TRP A 311 -7.14 -21.87 16.87
CA TRP A 311 -6.26 -23.02 16.58
C TRP A 311 -6.52 -24.20 17.53
N GLU A 312 -6.96 -23.98 18.77
CA GLU A 312 -7.40 -25.03 19.67
C GLU A 312 -8.61 -25.78 19.10
N ALA A 313 -9.62 -25.05 18.59
CA ALA A 313 -10.79 -25.63 17.94
C ALA A 313 -10.44 -26.41 16.66
N ALA A 314 -9.35 -26.03 15.98
CA ALA A 314 -8.82 -26.73 14.81
C ALA A 314 -7.89 -27.90 15.18
N GLY A 315 -7.72 -28.24 16.45
CA GLY A 315 -6.83 -29.31 16.91
C GLY A 315 -5.34 -28.97 16.75
N GLY A 316 -5.00 -27.68 16.73
CA GLY A 316 -3.61 -27.21 16.63
C GLY A 316 -2.94 -27.41 15.27
N THR A 317 -3.73 -27.63 14.20
CA THR A 317 -3.20 -27.88 12.85
C THR A 317 -4.04 -27.20 11.77
N TRP A 318 -3.40 -26.84 10.65
CA TRP A 318 -4.05 -26.42 9.43
C TRP A 318 -3.31 -27.08 8.24
N LEU A 319 -4.03 -27.82 7.41
CA LEU A 319 -3.41 -28.77 6.50
C LEU A 319 -2.41 -29.66 7.27
N ASP A 320 -1.17 -29.78 6.82
CA ASP A 320 -0.11 -30.54 7.51
C ASP A 320 0.78 -29.67 8.43
N HIS A 321 0.36 -28.41 8.69
CA HIS A 321 1.16 -27.44 9.43
C HIS A 321 0.66 -27.27 10.87
N LYS A 322 1.61 -27.27 11.82
CA LYS A 322 1.33 -27.04 13.24
C LYS A 322 1.02 -25.56 13.49
N ILE A 323 -0.01 -25.30 14.30
CA ILE A 323 -0.36 -23.97 14.79
C ILE A 323 -0.24 -23.97 16.31
N ASP A 324 0.66 -23.16 16.86
CA ASP A 324 0.94 -23.09 18.29
C ASP A 324 1.12 -21.65 18.81
N SER A 325 0.89 -20.66 17.96
CA SER A 325 1.07 -19.25 18.29
C SER A 325 0.23 -18.35 17.39
N GLY A 326 0.02 -17.12 17.81
CA GLY A 326 -0.61 -16.10 16.98
C GLY A 326 0.15 -15.85 15.67
N ARG A 327 1.48 -16.03 15.69
CA ARG A 327 2.34 -15.90 14.52
C ARG A 327 2.12 -17.02 13.50
N THR A 328 2.00 -18.26 13.96
CA THR A 328 1.73 -19.39 13.07
C THR A 328 0.30 -19.36 12.53
N LEU A 329 -0.67 -18.88 13.32
CA LEU A 329 -2.06 -18.71 12.89
C LEU A 329 -2.18 -17.75 11.69
N LEU A 330 -1.43 -16.63 11.69
CA LEU A 330 -1.45 -15.64 10.59
C LEU A 330 -1.10 -16.22 9.22
N ARG A 331 -0.37 -17.33 9.19
CA ARG A 331 0.10 -18.04 7.98
C ARG A 331 -0.83 -19.16 7.54
N THR A 332 -2.10 -19.07 7.94
CA THR A 332 -3.09 -20.12 7.69
C THR A 332 -4.41 -19.56 7.17
N GLY A 333 -5.21 -20.39 6.54
CA GLY A 333 -6.59 -20.08 6.17
C GLY A 333 -7.56 -19.97 7.36
N LEU A 334 -7.10 -20.17 8.59
CA LEU A 334 -7.93 -19.99 9.78
C LEU A 334 -8.00 -18.53 10.25
N PHE A 335 -6.95 -17.76 10.01
CA PHE A 335 -6.90 -16.36 10.45
C PHE A 335 -8.00 -15.48 9.84
N PRO A 336 -8.35 -15.58 8.53
CA PRO A 336 -9.43 -14.79 7.94
C PRO A 336 -10.74 -14.90 8.70
N ARG A 337 -11.08 -16.06 9.24
CA ARG A 337 -12.29 -16.24 10.03
C ARG A 337 -12.26 -15.46 11.35
N PHE A 338 -11.16 -15.56 12.08
CA PHE A 338 -10.96 -14.80 13.32
C PHE A 338 -11.03 -13.29 13.06
N GLN A 339 -10.38 -12.84 12.00
CA GLN A 339 -10.38 -11.43 11.59
C GLN A 339 -11.79 -10.95 11.23
N ALA A 340 -12.53 -11.74 10.46
CA ALA A 340 -13.88 -11.41 10.03
C ALA A 340 -14.86 -11.39 11.19
N ASP A 341 -14.78 -12.34 12.13
CA ASP A 341 -15.68 -12.39 13.29
C ASP A 341 -15.53 -11.11 14.14
N ALA A 342 -14.30 -10.66 14.41
CA ALA A 342 -14.06 -9.39 15.11
C ALA A 342 -14.59 -8.17 14.31
N LEU A 343 -14.38 -8.14 12.99
CA LEU A 343 -14.86 -7.05 12.14
C LEU A 343 -16.39 -7.00 12.09
N LEU A 344 -17.06 -8.14 12.02
CA LEU A 344 -18.51 -8.24 12.04
C LEU A 344 -19.09 -7.73 13.35
N GLU A 345 -18.46 -8.05 14.47
CA GLU A 345 -18.83 -7.49 15.77
C GLU A 345 -18.63 -5.97 15.82
N MET A 346 -17.52 -5.45 15.26
CA MET A 346 -17.32 -4.00 15.14
C MET A 346 -18.40 -3.34 14.29
N ILE A 347 -18.77 -3.91 13.14
CA ILE A 347 -19.81 -3.38 12.25
C ILE A 347 -21.15 -3.29 13.00
N GLU A 348 -21.51 -4.32 13.74
CA GLU A 348 -22.76 -4.36 14.50
C GLU A 348 -22.76 -3.38 15.69
N LYS A 349 -21.74 -3.45 16.56
CA LYS A 349 -21.68 -2.69 17.81
C LYS A 349 -21.45 -1.20 17.60
N GLU A 350 -20.71 -0.82 16.56
CA GLU A 350 -20.48 0.58 16.19
C GLU A 350 -21.60 1.15 15.29
N SER A 351 -22.63 0.35 14.98
CA SER A 351 -23.80 0.78 14.19
C SER A 351 -23.45 1.28 12.79
N VAL A 352 -22.47 0.67 12.13
CA VAL A 352 -22.00 1.06 10.77
C VAL A 352 -23.15 1.07 9.77
N GLY A 353 -23.29 2.15 9.00
CA GLY A 353 -24.28 2.30 7.92
C GLY A 353 -25.72 2.51 8.38
N LYS A 354 -25.94 2.85 9.66
CA LYS A 354 -27.30 3.01 10.21
C LYS A 354 -27.91 4.40 9.98
N ASP A 355 -27.11 5.38 9.59
CA ASP A 355 -27.60 6.72 9.26
C ASP A 355 -27.23 7.14 7.82
N ASP A 356 -27.45 8.41 7.46
CA ASP A 356 -27.19 8.92 6.12
C ASP A 356 -25.79 9.52 5.96
N ILE A 357 -24.95 9.46 7.00
CA ILE A 357 -23.54 9.88 6.93
C ILE A 357 -22.73 8.64 6.55
N PRO A 358 -22.06 8.64 5.39
CA PRO A 358 -21.23 7.49 5.00
C PRO A 358 -20.18 7.12 6.04
N ASP A 359 -20.14 5.87 6.43
CA ASP A 359 -19.11 5.32 7.31
C ASP A 359 -17.97 4.69 6.51
N LEU A 360 -16.78 4.66 7.09
CA LEU A 360 -15.60 4.04 6.50
C LEU A 360 -15.23 2.76 7.23
N VAL A 361 -15.06 1.67 6.47
CA VAL A 361 -14.51 0.40 6.96
C VAL A 361 -13.25 0.12 6.16
N LEU A 362 -12.09 0.16 6.81
CA LEU A 362 -10.76 0.12 6.19
C LEU A 362 -10.02 -1.10 6.72
N VAL A 363 -9.77 -2.09 5.87
CA VAL A 363 -9.27 -3.39 6.31
C VAL A 363 -8.06 -3.84 5.50
N ASN A 364 -7.01 -4.23 6.21
CA ASN A 364 -5.89 -4.99 5.68
C ASN A 364 -6.13 -6.49 5.91
N PHE A 365 -6.17 -7.27 4.86
CA PHE A 365 -6.16 -8.73 4.90
C PHE A 365 -4.75 -9.24 4.65
N LYS A 366 -4.01 -9.52 5.72
CA LYS A 366 -2.58 -9.87 5.66
C LYS A 366 -2.32 -11.34 5.27
N THR A 367 -3.33 -12.19 5.31
CA THR A 367 -3.19 -13.63 5.05
C THR A 367 -2.51 -13.93 3.71
N PRO A 368 -2.83 -13.29 2.56
CA PRO A 368 -2.17 -13.60 1.30
C PRO A 368 -0.66 -13.38 1.35
N ASP A 369 -0.21 -12.29 1.95
CA ASP A 369 1.21 -11.96 2.07
C ASP A 369 1.98 -12.97 2.92
N TYR A 370 1.49 -13.27 4.13
CA TYR A 370 2.19 -14.19 5.04
C TYR A 370 2.20 -15.63 4.54
N VAL A 371 1.15 -16.06 3.85
CA VAL A 371 1.12 -17.36 3.19
C VAL A 371 2.07 -17.38 1.99
N ALA A 372 2.09 -16.29 1.20
CA ALA A 372 3.00 -16.18 0.06
C ALA A 372 4.47 -16.18 0.49
N HIS A 373 4.85 -15.41 1.52
CA HIS A 373 6.21 -15.40 2.04
C HIS A 373 6.74 -16.79 2.41
N GLN A 374 5.88 -17.62 2.99
CA GLN A 374 6.29 -18.93 3.50
C GLN A 374 6.19 -20.03 2.47
N TYR A 375 5.09 -20.07 1.70
CA TYR A 375 4.75 -21.19 0.84
C TYR A 375 4.76 -20.84 -0.64
N GLY A 376 4.75 -19.55 -0.98
CA GLY A 376 4.67 -19.02 -2.33
C GLY A 376 3.23 -18.76 -2.80
N PRO A 377 3.05 -17.77 -3.70
CA PRO A 377 1.72 -17.42 -4.22
C PRO A 377 1.04 -18.54 -5.01
N ALA A 378 1.82 -19.50 -5.56
CA ALA A 378 1.31 -20.62 -6.36
C ALA A 378 1.08 -21.92 -5.55
N SER A 379 1.20 -21.86 -4.23
CA SER A 379 1.08 -23.04 -3.35
C SER A 379 -0.37 -23.47 -3.11
N LYS A 380 -0.55 -24.73 -2.68
CA LYS A 380 -1.85 -25.24 -2.19
C LYS A 380 -2.33 -24.48 -0.95
N GLU A 381 -1.38 -24.06 -0.11
CA GLU A 381 -1.64 -23.25 1.08
C GLU A 381 -2.27 -21.89 0.70
N MET A 382 -1.76 -21.25 -0.34
CA MET A 382 -2.35 -20.03 -0.87
C MET A 382 -3.78 -20.25 -1.37
N GLU A 383 -4.01 -21.33 -2.13
CA GLU A 383 -5.35 -21.63 -2.63
C GLU A 383 -6.37 -21.83 -1.50
N GLU A 384 -6.00 -22.60 -0.46
CA GLU A 384 -6.87 -22.85 0.70
C GLU A 384 -7.09 -21.59 1.55
N ALA A 385 -6.02 -20.82 1.79
CA ALA A 385 -6.12 -19.56 2.51
C ALA A 385 -7.02 -18.54 1.79
N MET A 386 -6.92 -18.48 0.46
CA MET A 386 -7.75 -17.60 -0.35
C MET A 386 -9.21 -18.06 -0.44
N ARG A 387 -9.50 -19.36 -0.42
CA ARG A 387 -10.88 -19.84 -0.31
C ARG A 387 -11.51 -19.42 1.01
N ALA A 388 -10.76 -19.52 2.11
CA ALA A 388 -11.21 -19.06 3.41
C ALA A 388 -11.46 -17.54 3.41
N LEU A 389 -10.50 -16.76 2.92
CA LEU A 389 -10.62 -15.31 2.84
C LEU A 389 -11.80 -14.87 1.96
N ASP A 390 -12.01 -15.49 0.80
CA ASP A 390 -13.12 -15.21 -0.11
C ASP A 390 -14.48 -15.42 0.56
N SER A 391 -14.62 -16.51 1.33
CA SER A 391 -15.82 -16.81 2.11
C SER A 391 -16.08 -15.73 3.15
N GLU A 392 -15.05 -15.31 3.87
CA GLU A 392 -15.19 -14.30 4.92
C GLU A 392 -15.47 -12.90 4.34
N LEU A 393 -14.84 -12.56 3.21
CA LEU A 393 -15.15 -11.33 2.48
C LEU A 393 -16.63 -11.30 2.06
N GLY A 394 -17.18 -12.44 1.62
CA GLY A 394 -18.59 -12.58 1.31
C GLY A 394 -19.50 -12.34 2.53
N ARG A 395 -19.11 -12.85 3.69
CA ARG A 395 -19.84 -12.62 4.96
C ARG A 395 -19.80 -11.14 5.36
N ILE A 396 -18.65 -10.49 5.27
CA ILE A 396 -18.49 -9.06 5.58
C ILE A 396 -19.37 -8.22 4.67
N LEU A 397 -19.31 -8.44 3.34
CA LEU A 397 -20.14 -7.71 2.38
C LEU A 397 -21.63 -7.88 2.65
N SER A 398 -22.07 -9.10 2.96
CA SER A 398 -23.47 -9.38 3.29
C SER A 398 -23.91 -8.66 4.58
N ALA A 399 -23.05 -8.57 5.58
CA ALA A 399 -23.33 -7.85 6.81
C ALA A 399 -23.41 -6.34 6.59
N LEU A 400 -22.51 -5.76 5.77
CA LEU A 400 -22.55 -4.36 5.41
C LEU A 400 -23.83 -4.01 4.61
N GLU A 401 -24.22 -4.85 3.65
CA GLU A 401 -25.46 -4.68 2.91
C GLU A 401 -26.70 -4.78 3.82
N ALA A 402 -26.73 -5.72 4.76
CA ALA A 402 -27.80 -5.84 5.74
C ALA A 402 -27.87 -4.64 6.69
N SER A 403 -26.73 -4.06 7.04
CA SER A 403 -26.65 -2.89 7.91
C SER A 403 -27.05 -1.60 7.18
N ALA A 404 -26.44 -1.33 6.04
CA ALA A 404 -26.61 -0.09 5.27
C ALA A 404 -27.89 -0.06 4.42
N GLY A 405 -28.44 -1.23 4.10
CA GLY A 405 -29.48 -1.41 3.09
C GLY A 405 -28.91 -1.79 1.72
N ALA A 406 -29.70 -2.52 0.94
CA ALA A 406 -29.31 -3.00 -0.38
C ALA A 406 -28.88 -1.85 -1.31
N GLY A 407 -27.75 -2.00 -2.00
CA GLY A 407 -27.22 -0.99 -2.90
C GLY A 407 -26.72 0.29 -2.23
N ARG A 408 -26.41 0.25 -0.92
CA ARG A 408 -25.88 1.42 -0.17
C ARG A 408 -24.43 1.26 0.27
N THR A 409 -23.77 0.20 -0.19
CA THR A 409 -22.35 -0.08 0.11
C THR A 409 -21.49 0.01 -1.14
N VAL A 410 -20.35 0.67 -1.04
CA VAL A 410 -19.31 0.66 -2.08
C VAL A 410 -18.08 -0.05 -1.52
N LEU A 411 -17.57 -1.02 -2.27
CA LEU A 411 -16.29 -1.67 -2.02
C LEU A 411 -15.23 -1.09 -2.96
N ALA A 412 -14.06 -0.76 -2.42
CA ALA A 412 -12.81 -0.69 -3.15
C ALA A 412 -11.92 -1.86 -2.72
N LEU A 413 -11.41 -2.62 -3.67
CA LEU A 413 -10.49 -3.73 -3.45
C LEU A 413 -9.20 -3.46 -4.20
N THR A 414 -8.09 -3.57 -3.49
CA THR A 414 -6.74 -3.39 -4.05
C THR A 414 -5.72 -4.24 -3.29
N ALA A 415 -4.44 -4.09 -3.66
CA ALA A 415 -3.31 -4.61 -2.92
C ALA A 415 -2.29 -3.50 -2.66
N ASP A 416 -1.45 -3.71 -1.67
CA ASP A 416 -0.35 -2.81 -1.33
C ASP A 416 0.92 -3.10 -2.14
N HIS A 417 1.13 -4.35 -2.54
CA HIS A 417 2.16 -4.85 -3.48
C HIS A 417 1.78 -6.25 -3.97
N GLY A 418 2.59 -6.80 -4.86
CA GLY A 418 2.53 -8.20 -5.27
C GLY A 418 3.62 -9.06 -4.65
N MET A 419 3.83 -10.25 -5.21
CA MET A 419 4.83 -11.23 -4.76
C MET A 419 5.22 -12.12 -5.94
N PRO A 420 6.53 -12.45 -6.16
CA PRO A 420 6.93 -13.35 -7.24
C PRO A 420 6.37 -14.75 -7.04
N ALA A 421 5.83 -15.34 -8.11
CA ALA A 421 5.19 -16.65 -8.05
C ALA A 421 6.18 -17.79 -7.78
N GLU A 422 7.42 -17.65 -8.25
CA GLU A 422 8.48 -18.65 -8.08
C GLU A 422 9.81 -17.92 -7.85
N PRO A 423 10.63 -18.36 -6.88
CA PRO A 423 12.01 -17.94 -6.82
C PRO A 423 12.74 -18.53 -8.02
N ARG A 424 13.32 -17.69 -8.86
CA ARG A 424 14.09 -18.15 -10.03
C ARG A 424 15.49 -18.61 -9.68
N VAL A 425 15.91 -18.40 -8.43
CA VAL A 425 17.24 -18.70 -7.96
C VAL A 425 17.18 -19.92 -7.04
N PRO A 426 17.94 -20.98 -7.34
CA PRO A 426 18.11 -22.11 -6.43
C PRO A 426 18.52 -21.67 -5.03
N GLU A 427 18.16 -22.42 -4.01
CA GLU A 427 18.44 -22.04 -2.62
C GLU A 427 19.93 -21.82 -2.35
N GLU A 428 20.79 -22.60 -2.97
CA GLU A 428 22.25 -22.49 -2.90
C GLU A 428 22.84 -21.25 -3.57
N GLU A 429 22.06 -20.61 -4.45
CA GLU A 429 22.48 -19.39 -5.16
C GLU A 429 21.87 -18.12 -4.54
N ARG A 430 21.06 -18.23 -3.48
CA ARG A 430 20.45 -17.08 -2.82
C ARG A 430 21.51 -16.18 -2.21
N ARG A 431 21.25 -14.88 -2.25
CA ARG A 431 22.13 -13.86 -1.69
C ARG A 431 21.44 -13.15 -0.54
N TYR A 432 22.24 -12.86 0.47
CA TYR A 432 21.80 -12.21 1.69
C TYR A 432 22.37 -10.80 1.75
N VAL A 433 21.70 -9.92 2.45
CA VAL A 433 22.19 -8.55 2.68
C VAL A 433 23.57 -8.55 3.35
N GLU A 434 23.85 -9.55 4.20
CA GLU A 434 25.15 -9.75 4.84
C GLU A 434 26.27 -10.02 3.83
N ASP A 435 26.02 -10.74 2.75
CA ASP A 435 27.01 -11.01 1.67
C ASP A 435 27.40 -9.71 0.97
N ILE A 436 26.43 -8.83 0.71
CA ILE A 436 26.65 -7.53 0.09
C ILE A 436 27.44 -6.63 1.03
N GLN A 437 27.08 -6.57 2.31
CA GLN A 437 27.79 -5.82 3.33
C GLN A 437 29.25 -6.33 3.46
N ALA A 438 29.45 -7.64 3.55
CA ALA A 438 30.78 -8.24 3.65
C ALA A 438 31.68 -7.87 2.46
N ALA A 439 31.13 -7.92 1.24
CA ALA A 439 31.88 -7.54 0.04
C ALA A 439 32.26 -6.06 0.03
N LEU A 440 31.37 -5.17 0.48
CA LEU A 440 31.68 -3.74 0.62
C LEU A 440 32.76 -3.47 1.68
N LEU A 441 32.67 -4.17 2.82
CA LEU A 441 33.66 -4.05 3.89
C LEU A 441 35.03 -4.55 3.43
N GLU A 442 35.11 -5.72 2.80
CA GLU A 442 36.36 -6.26 2.28
C GLU A 442 37.01 -5.31 1.26
N ARG A 443 36.20 -4.71 0.39
CA ARG A 443 36.69 -3.87 -0.72
C ARG A 443 37.10 -2.48 -0.28
N PHE A 444 36.36 -1.84 0.63
CA PHE A 444 36.47 -0.42 0.92
C PHE A 444 36.79 -0.08 2.36
N ASP A 445 36.27 -0.82 3.33
CA ASP A 445 36.38 -0.47 4.75
C ASP A 445 36.42 -1.69 5.69
N PRO A 446 37.59 -2.34 5.82
CA PRO A 446 37.73 -3.50 6.72
C PRO A 446 37.42 -3.22 8.19
N GLU A 447 37.34 -1.94 8.60
CA GLU A 447 36.96 -1.57 9.96
C GLU A 447 35.45 -1.65 10.23
N GLY A 448 34.63 -1.77 9.18
CA GLY A 448 33.20 -1.99 9.31
C GLY A 448 32.37 -0.76 9.72
N LYS A 449 32.84 0.45 9.41
CA LYS A 449 32.16 1.70 9.80
C LYS A 449 31.42 2.37 8.66
N LEU A 450 31.60 1.90 7.42
CA LEU A 450 31.07 2.53 6.20
C LEU A 450 29.57 2.30 6.06
N VAL A 451 29.11 1.05 6.20
CA VAL A 451 27.68 0.70 6.12
C VAL A 451 27.08 0.76 7.51
N LEU A 452 26.16 1.69 7.71
CA LEU A 452 25.47 1.89 8.98
C LEU A 452 24.29 0.92 9.14
N ASP A 453 23.57 0.68 8.05
CA ASP A 453 22.41 -0.21 8.02
C ASP A 453 22.06 -0.64 6.60
N PHE A 454 21.74 -1.93 6.43
CA PHE A 454 21.18 -2.55 5.23
C PHE A 454 20.48 -3.85 5.62
N ASN A 455 19.67 -3.81 6.69
CA ASN A 455 19.13 -5.02 7.33
C ASN A 455 17.78 -5.45 6.76
N ASP A 456 17.00 -4.53 6.20
CA ASP A 456 15.71 -4.86 5.59
C ASP A 456 15.88 -5.04 4.08
N ALA A 457 15.93 -6.29 3.67
CA ALA A 457 16.09 -6.69 2.28
C ALA A 457 15.00 -6.15 1.34
N ALA A 458 13.77 -6.01 1.84
CA ALA A 458 12.64 -5.49 1.06
C ALA A 458 12.71 -3.97 0.83
N ASN A 459 13.41 -3.23 1.70
CA ASN A 459 13.48 -1.77 1.57
C ASN A 459 14.39 -1.29 0.43
N CYS A 460 15.27 -2.14 -0.09
CA CYS A 460 16.20 -1.78 -1.18
C CYS A 460 17.08 -0.55 -0.90
N GLN A 461 17.30 -0.17 0.37
CA GLN A 461 18.02 1.04 0.76
C GLN A 461 19.15 0.72 1.73
N MET A 462 20.32 1.27 1.44
CA MET A 462 21.53 1.16 2.29
C MET A 462 21.85 2.52 2.90
N TYR A 463 22.08 2.54 4.19
CA TYR A 463 22.51 3.71 4.95
C TYR A 463 24.02 3.70 5.12
N VAL A 464 24.68 4.78 4.67
CA VAL A 464 26.12 4.91 4.60
C VAL A 464 26.57 6.04 5.52
N SER A 465 27.71 5.85 6.20
CA SER A 465 28.38 6.90 6.96
C SER A 465 29.08 7.85 5.98
N LEU A 466 28.56 9.06 5.83
CA LEU A 466 29.16 10.09 4.97
C LEU A 466 30.49 10.57 5.52
N GLU A 467 30.65 10.62 6.86
CA GLU A 467 31.93 10.94 7.52
C GLU A 467 33.02 9.91 7.17
N ARG A 468 32.66 8.61 7.28
CA ARG A 468 33.61 7.53 6.95
C ARG A 468 33.93 7.51 5.46
N LEU A 469 32.98 7.85 4.62
CA LEU A 469 33.19 7.96 3.16
C LEU A 469 34.23 9.03 2.81
N ASP A 470 34.15 10.20 3.48
CA ASP A 470 35.13 11.28 3.35
C ASP A 470 36.52 10.87 3.85
N GLU A 471 36.62 10.19 5.02
CA GLU A 471 37.89 9.66 5.56
C GLU A 471 38.58 8.70 4.57
N LEU A 472 37.80 7.87 3.90
CA LEU A 472 38.29 6.91 2.92
C LEU A 472 38.51 7.51 1.53
N HIS A 473 38.23 8.80 1.34
CA HIS A 473 38.29 9.51 0.04
C HIS A 473 37.43 8.83 -1.05
N LEU A 474 36.28 8.28 -0.67
CA LEU A 474 35.33 7.63 -1.56
C LEU A 474 34.12 8.53 -1.84
N ARG A 475 33.41 8.22 -2.92
CA ARG A 475 32.12 8.81 -3.26
C ARG A 475 31.05 7.73 -3.25
N LEU A 476 29.79 8.11 -3.06
CA LEU A 476 28.65 7.17 -3.19
C LEU A 476 28.63 6.45 -4.54
N GLY A 477 29.07 7.13 -5.60
CA GLY A 477 29.21 6.55 -6.93
C GLY A 477 30.22 5.40 -7.02
N ASP A 478 31.26 5.41 -6.20
CA ASP A 478 32.26 4.33 -6.19
C ASP A 478 31.66 3.05 -5.58
N LEU A 479 30.82 3.20 -4.53
CA LEU A 479 30.08 2.10 -3.94
C LEU A 479 29.00 1.56 -4.91
N ALA A 480 28.23 2.47 -5.53
CA ALA A 480 27.20 2.09 -6.48
C ALA A 480 27.77 1.33 -7.68
N ALA A 481 28.90 1.79 -8.23
CA ALA A 481 29.58 1.11 -9.33
C ALA A 481 30.06 -0.28 -8.95
N PHE A 482 30.64 -0.45 -7.75
CA PHE A 482 31.05 -1.75 -7.26
C PHE A 482 29.87 -2.71 -7.03
N LEU A 483 28.75 -2.20 -6.53
CA LEU A 483 27.54 -3.02 -6.38
C LEU A 483 27.01 -3.52 -7.73
N GLU A 484 27.07 -2.69 -8.78
CA GLU A 484 26.63 -3.09 -10.13
C GLU A 484 27.58 -4.11 -10.80
N GLU A 485 28.80 -4.33 -10.29
CA GLU A 485 29.68 -5.42 -10.72
C GLU A 485 29.19 -6.79 -10.23
N MET A 486 28.32 -6.84 -9.23
CA MET A 486 27.77 -8.09 -8.68
C MET A 486 26.68 -8.64 -9.60
N PRO A 487 26.77 -9.90 -10.08
CA PRO A 487 25.88 -10.43 -11.12
C PRO A 487 24.40 -10.54 -10.72
N PHE A 488 24.09 -10.42 -9.44
CA PHE A 488 22.71 -10.46 -8.90
C PHE A 488 22.13 -9.07 -8.62
N ILE A 489 22.90 -8.01 -8.84
CA ILE A 489 22.45 -6.61 -8.71
C ILE A 489 22.24 -6.05 -10.12
N ARG A 490 21.02 -5.59 -10.38
CA ARG A 490 20.63 -4.98 -11.65
C ARG A 490 21.05 -3.52 -11.75
N TYR A 491 20.77 -2.76 -10.68
CA TYR A 491 21.07 -1.33 -10.58
C TYR A 491 21.41 -0.95 -9.14
N ALA A 492 22.29 0.02 -9.02
CA ALA A 492 22.54 0.75 -7.78
C ALA A 492 22.51 2.26 -8.09
N PHE A 493 21.73 3.00 -7.33
CA PHE A 493 21.60 4.46 -7.49
C PHE A 493 22.06 5.16 -6.23
N THR A 494 22.70 6.32 -6.41
CA THR A 494 23.08 7.17 -5.30
C THR A 494 21.94 8.11 -4.90
N GLU A 495 21.97 8.59 -3.65
CA GLU A 495 21.04 9.61 -3.15
C GLU A 495 20.98 10.84 -4.06
N ASP A 496 22.12 11.32 -4.59
CA ASP A 496 22.16 12.47 -5.49
C ASP A 496 21.44 12.24 -6.81
N GLN A 497 21.55 11.03 -7.39
CA GLN A 497 20.81 10.66 -8.60
C GLN A 497 19.30 10.64 -8.33
N VAL A 498 18.87 10.01 -7.22
CA VAL A 498 17.46 9.94 -6.84
C VAL A 498 16.89 11.33 -6.58
N ARG A 499 17.60 12.15 -5.78
CA ARG A 499 17.17 13.50 -5.41
C ARG A 499 17.08 14.46 -6.59
N SER A 500 17.97 14.35 -7.56
CA SER A 500 18.00 15.20 -8.75
C SER A 500 17.03 14.74 -9.85
N THR A 501 16.42 13.56 -9.71
CA THR A 501 15.51 13.03 -10.72
C THR A 501 14.18 13.76 -10.71
N ARG A 502 13.75 14.22 -11.89
CA ARG A 502 12.44 14.84 -12.07
C ARG A 502 11.37 13.75 -12.13
N VAL A 503 10.45 13.81 -11.19
CA VAL A 503 9.23 13.00 -11.19
C VAL A 503 8.19 13.63 -12.11
N ARG A 504 7.61 12.85 -13.03
CA ARG A 504 6.61 13.28 -14.01
C ARG A 504 5.19 12.82 -13.64
#